data_fdf1797f3225c851096fb17b2ca079af
#
_entry.id   fdf1797f3225c851096fb17b2ca079af
#
_cell.length_a   1.000
_cell.length_b   1.000
_cell.length_c   1.000
_cell.angle_alpha   90.00
_cell.angle_beta   90.00
_cell.angle_gamma   90.00
#
_symmetry.space_group_name_H-M   'P 1'
#
loop_
_entity.id
_entity.type
_entity.pdbx_description
1 polymer ?
#
loop_
_entity_poly.entity_id
_entity_poly.type
_entity_poly.pdbx_seq_one_letter_code
_entity_poly.pdbx_strand_id
1 'polypeptide(L)'
;FYDYLPEKQDFISTMVKKEEEAFHKTLLNGEKLLKSLIDKNENGEISGKDAFKLYDTYGFPFELTLEIAEESNLTVNEEEFKEELKIQQERSRASRDNNESMASQKPDLMAFVEPSTFVFDLTSVQGKAIGLFKDGVKTDEITDKGEVIFDTTPFYAEMGGQCGDTGSLDNETTHANVVNTLNAPNKQHMHFVEVKEGAIHLGDTFTLSIDQQKRRQITANHSATHILQKALQETLGDHISQAGSYVDDKVLRFDFTHFEKISAELLKE
;
A
#
# COMPACT_ATOMS: atom_id res chain seq x y z
N PHE A 1 -17.39 28.66 -4.23
CA PHE A 1 -17.12 27.21 -4.23
C PHE A 1 -15.82 26.87 -3.49
N TYR A 2 -14.85 27.80 -3.43
CA TYR A 2 -13.52 27.56 -2.86
C TYR A 2 -13.06 28.77 -2.05
N ASP A 3 -13.84 29.15 -1.03
CA ASP A 3 -13.66 30.39 -0.24
C ASP A 3 -12.33 30.37 0.57
N TYR A 4 -11.73 29.21 0.75
CA TYR A 4 -10.44 29.02 1.42
C TYR A 4 -9.21 29.29 0.53
N LEU A 5 -9.34 29.44 -0.77
CA LEU A 5 -8.20 29.65 -1.67
C LEU A 5 -7.39 30.92 -1.40
N PRO A 6 -8.03 32.08 -1.10
CA PRO A 6 -7.30 33.30 -0.75
C PRO A 6 -6.36 33.12 0.45
N GLU A 7 -6.81 32.37 1.48
CA GLU A 7 -5.99 32.11 2.67
C GLU A 7 -4.79 31.21 2.39
N LYS A 8 -4.84 30.41 1.32
CA LYS A 8 -3.78 29.51 0.91
C LYS A 8 -2.96 30.01 -0.28
N GLN A 9 -3.16 31.24 -0.73
CA GLN A 9 -2.54 31.79 -1.92
C GLN A 9 -1.01 31.71 -1.88
N ASP A 10 -0.39 32.12 -0.79
CA ASP A 10 1.06 32.12 -0.64
C ASP A 10 1.64 30.68 -0.66
N PHE A 11 0.95 29.76 0.00
CA PHE A 11 1.32 28.35 -0.02
C PHE A 11 1.23 27.77 -1.43
N ILE A 12 0.10 27.99 -2.13
CA ILE A 12 -0.12 27.51 -3.50
C ILE A 12 0.95 28.09 -4.45
N SER A 13 1.21 29.40 -4.37
CA SER A 13 2.20 30.07 -5.22
C SER A 13 3.62 29.52 -4.97
N THR A 14 3.95 29.23 -3.71
CA THR A 14 5.23 28.62 -3.34
C THR A 14 5.36 27.20 -3.90
N MET A 15 4.28 26.41 -3.83
CA MET A 15 4.25 25.05 -4.38
C MET A 15 4.42 25.05 -5.88
N VAL A 16 3.62 25.86 -6.60
CA VAL A 16 3.71 25.98 -8.06
C VAL A 16 5.12 26.38 -8.48
N LYS A 17 5.70 27.38 -7.83
CA LYS A 17 7.06 27.83 -8.15
C LYS A 17 8.10 26.72 -7.95
N LYS A 18 8.02 25.96 -6.84
CA LYS A 18 8.96 24.86 -6.58
C LYS A 18 8.82 23.72 -7.60
N GLU A 19 7.60 23.40 -7.99
CA GLU A 19 7.34 22.42 -9.05
C GLU A 19 7.89 22.89 -10.41
N GLU A 20 7.70 24.14 -10.76
CA GLU A 20 8.26 24.75 -11.98
C GLU A 20 9.80 24.71 -11.98
N GLU A 21 10.44 25.07 -10.86
CA GLU A 21 11.90 25.01 -10.71
C GLU A 21 12.43 23.58 -10.81
N ALA A 22 11.76 22.60 -10.18
CA ALA A 22 12.09 21.19 -10.25
C ALA A 22 11.93 20.64 -11.68
N PHE A 23 10.82 20.98 -12.34
CA PHE A 23 10.55 20.57 -13.72
C PHE A 23 11.56 21.19 -14.69
N HIS A 24 11.86 22.47 -14.54
CA HIS A 24 12.90 23.13 -15.36
C HIS A 24 14.27 22.44 -15.24
N LYS A 25 14.66 22.07 -14.02
CA LYS A 25 15.91 21.30 -13.80
C LYS A 25 15.87 19.94 -14.47
N THR A 26 14.71 19.26 -14.44
CA THR A 26 14.47 17.98 -15.11
C THR A 26 14.63 18.14 -16.63
N LEU A 27 14.03 19.18 -17.22
CA LEU A 27 14.15 19.48 -18.66
C LEU A 27 15.61 19.72 -19.06
N LEU A 28 16.35 20.57 -18.32
CA LEU A 28 17.75 20.85 -18.62
C LEU A 28 18.64 19.60 -18.54
N ASN A 29 18.36 18.70 -17.61
CA ASN A 29 19.14 17.46 -17.48
C ASN A 29 18.77 16.47 -18.60
N GLY A 30 17.49 16.32 -18.93
CA GLY A 30 17.02 15.47 -20.02
C GLY A 30 17.55 15.95 -21.38
N GLU A 31 17.51 17.24 -21.65
CA GLU A 31 18.06 17.83 -22.87
C GLU A 31 19.55 17.54 -23.04
N LYS A 32 20.36 17.68 -21.98
CA LYS A 32 21.79 17.34 -22.02
C LYS A 32 22.04 15.86 -22.33
N LEU A 33 21.23 14.97 -21.75
CA LEU A 33 21.34 13.53 -22.00
C LEU A 33 20.91 13.22 -23.45
N LEU A 34 19.81 13.80 -23.92
CA LEU A 34 19.35 13.62 -25.30
C LEU A 34 20.38 14.12 -26.30
N LYS A 35 20.98 15.30 -26.08
CA LYS A 35 22.09 15.80 -26.92
C LYS A 35 23.26 14.82 -26.95
N SER A 36 23.62 14.23 -25.80
CA SER A 36 24.68 13.20 -25.78
C SER A 36 24.32 11.94 -26.55
N LEU A 37 23.04 11.57 -26.61
CA LEU A 37 22.57 10.46 -27.44
C LEU A 37 22.61 10.82 -28.93
N ILE A 38 22.21 12.03 -29.29
CA ILE A 38 22.27 12.56 -30.66
C ILE A 38 23.71 12.60 -31.16
N ASP A 39 24.62 13.19 -30.40
CA ASP A 39 26.05 13.32 -30.77
C ASP A 39 26.75 11.96 -30.98
N LYS A 40 26.31 10.92 -30.30
CA LYS A 40 26.85 9.55 -30.41
C LYS A 40 26.11 8.68 -31.42
N ASN A 41 25.07 9.23 -32.03
CA ASN A 41 24.22 8.45 -32.92
C ASN A 41 24.85 8.35 -34.32
N GLU A 42 25.15 7.14 -34.74
CA GLU A 42 25.69 6.84 -36.09
C GLU A 42 24.63 6.25 -37.03
N ASN A 43 23.46 5.89 -36.48
CA ASN A 43 22.45 5.09 -37.21
C ASN A 43 21.25 5.89 -37.70
N GLY A 44 21.14 7.18 -37.34
CA GLY A 44 20.01 8.02 -37.74
C GLY A 44 18.72 7.79 -36.93
N GLU A 45 18.74 6.89 -35.93
CA GLU A 45 17.59 6.57 -35.11
C GLU A 45 17.99 6.46 -33.62
N ILE A 46 17.22 7.06 -32.72
CA ILE A 46 17.33 6.89 -31.28
C ILE A 46 16.51 5.67 -30.86
N SER A 47 17.08 4.77 -30.07
CA SER A 47 16.37 3.57 -29.60
C SER A 47 15.19 3.92 -28.70
N GLY A 48 14.11 3.15 -28.78
CA GLY A 48 12.97 3.30 -27.89
C GLY A 48 13.32 3.09 -26.41
N LYS A 49 14.34 2.27 -26.12
CA LYS A 49 14.87 2.07 -24.76
C LYS A 49 15.54 3.33 -24.20
N ASP A 50 16.33 4.02 -25.00
CA ASP A 50 16.97 5.26 -24.56
C ASP A 50 15.92 6.37 -24.36
N ALA A 51 14.95 6.48 -25.27
CA ALA A 51 13.81 7.37 -25.14
C ALA A 51 12.95 7.05 -23.89
N PHE A 52 12.71 5.75 -23.64
CA PHE A 52 12.00 5.31 -22.43
C PHE A 52 12.79 5.62 -21.15
N LYS A 53 14.10 5.47 -21.15
CA LYS A 53 14.95 5.84 -20.02
C LYS A 53 14.92 7.33 -19.73
N LEU A 54 14.92 8.19 -20.75
CA LEU A 54 14.71 9.63 -20.58
C LEU A 54 13.36 9.94 -19.94
N TYR A 55 12.31 9.25 -20.36
CA TYR A 55 10.96 9.41 -19.84
C TYR A 55 10.80 8.88 -18.40
N ASP A 56 11.13 7.61 -18.16
CA ASP A 56 10.86 6.91 -16.90
C ASP A 56 11.84 7.30 -15.78
N THR A 57 13.13 7.42 -16.10
CA THR A 57 14.18 7.66 -15.08
C THR A 57 14.43 9.15 -14.87
N TYR A 58 14.40 9.94 -15.93
CA TYR A 58 14.74 11.37 -15.85
C TYR A 58 13.52 12.28 -15.95
N GLY A 59 12.31 11.75 -16.17
CA GLY A 59 11.08 12.52 -16.25
C GLY A 59 11.00 13.46 -17.46
N PHE A 60 11.83 13.22 -18.50
CA PHE A 60 11.86 14.06 -19.71
C PHE A 60 10.72 13.66 -20.63
N PRO A 61 9.84 14.60 -21.05
CA PRO A 61 8.68 14.27 -21.87
C PRO A 61 9.06 13.62 -23.21
N PHE A 62 8.33 12.57 -23.58
CA PHE A 62 8.58 11.83 -24.81
C PHE A 62 8.36 12.68 -26.04
N GLU A 63 7.35 13.56 -26.03
CA GLU A 63 7.05 14.50 -27.11
C GLU A 63 8.22 15.43 -27.39
N LEU A 64 8.90 15.93 -26.35
CA LEU A 64 10.11 16.75 -26.51
C LEU A 64 11.30 15.92 -27.04
N THR A 65 11.37 14.63 -26.70
CA THR A 65 12.40 13.74 -27.27
C THR A 65 12.20 13.60 -28.78
N LEU A 66 10.94 13.45 -29.24
CA LEU A 66 10.62 13.39 -30.67
C LEU A 66 10.98 14.68 -31.39
N GLU A 67 10.55 15.84 -30.88
CA GLU A 67 10.77 17.15 -31.46
C GLU A 67 12.27 17.47 -31.63
N ILE A 68 13.06 17.29 -30.58
CA ILE A 68 14.52 17.56 -30.62
C ILE A 68 15.27 16.55 -31.51
N ALA A 69 14.81 15.29 -31.57
CA ALA A 69 15.37 14.30 -32.48
C ALA A 69 15.11 14.68 -33.93
N GLU A 70 13.88 15.09 -34.25
CA GLU A 70 13.49 15.55 -35.61
C GLU A 70 14.29 16.80 -36.03
N GLU A 71 14.45 17.79 -35.16
CA GLU A 71 15.30 18.97 -35.41
C GLU A 71 16.76 18.58 -35.73
N SER A 72 17.21 17.44 -35.18
CA SER A 72 18.56 16.89 -35.44
C SER A 72 18.61 15.91 -36.62
N ASN A 73 17.55 15.81 -37.44
CA ASN A 73 17.37 14.86 -38.54
C ASN A 73 17.51 13.39 -38.11
N LEU A 74 17.09 13.05 -36.86
CA LEU A 74 17.01 11.70 -36.34
C LEU A 74 15.56 11.29 -36.17
N THR A 75 15.31 9.99 -36.19
CA THR A 75 14.03 9.37 -35.81
C THR A 75 14.13 8.74 -34.42
N VAL A 76 12.99 8.46 -33.81
CA VAL A 76 12.91 7.72 -32.55
C VAL A 76 12.09 6.45 -32.77
N ASN A 77 12.53 5.33 -32.26
CA ASN A 77 11.80 4.07 -32.35
C ASN A 77 10.61 4.07 -31.35
N GLU A 78 9.46 4.59 -31.83
CA GLU A 78 8.24 4.68 -31.01
C GLU A 78 7.64 3.32 -30.64
N GLU A 79 7.81 2.30 -31.50
CA GLU A 79 7.25 0.98 -31.21
C GLU A 79 7.99 0.35 -30.03
N GLU A 80 9.31 0.40 -30.03
CA GLU A 80 10.13 -0.07 -28.93
C GLU A 80 9.85 0.73 -27.64
N PHE A 81 9.64 2.05 -27.73
CA PHE A 81 9.24 2.86 -26.57
C PHE A 81 7.90 2.40 -25.97
N LYS A 82 6.88 2.14 -26.82
CA LYS A 82 5.57 1.65 -26.38
C LYS A 82 5.64 0.27 -25.74
N GLU A 83 6.52 -0.60 -26.22
CA GLU A 83 6.78 -1.91 -25.62
C GLU A 83 7.38 -1.78 -24.20
N GLU A 84 8.41 -0.95 -24.03
CA GLU A 84 9.02 -0.71 -22.72
C GLU A 84 8.03 -0.08 -21.72
N LEU A 85 7.21 0.86 -22.18
CA LEU A 85 6.14 1.48 -21.40
C LEU A 85 5.11 0.42 -20.93
N LYS A 86 4.73 -0.49 -21.83
CA LYS A 86 3.82 -1.59 -21.50
C LYS A 86 4.42 -2.54 -20.46
N ILE A 87 5.68 -2.92 -20.61
CA ILE A 87 6.40 -3.77 -19.64
C ILE A 87 6.43 -3.11 -18.25
N GLN A 88 6.70 -1.82 -18.19
CA GLN A 88 6.70 -1.06 -16.92
C GLN A 88 5.29 -1.04 -16.28
N GLN A 89 4.24 -0.82 -17.08
CA GLN A 89 2.86 -0.84 -16.60
C GLN A 89 2.45 -2.21 -16.08
N GLU A 90 2.86 -3.30 -16.74
CA GLU A 90 2.60 -4.67 -16.31
C GLU A 90 3.32 -4.98 -14.98
N ARG A 91 4.59 -4.58 -14.83
CA ARG A 91 5.33 -4.69 -13.56
C ARG A 91 4.64 -3.92 -12.43
N SER A 92 4.17 -2.70 -12.72
CA SER A 92 3.44 -1.88 -11.73
C SER A 92 2.09 -2.49 -11.34
N ARG A 93 1.39 -3.15 -12.28
CA ARG A 93 0.16 -3.91 -12.01
C ARG A 93 0.45 -5.15 -11.17
N ALA A 94 1.42 -5.97 -11.59
CA ALA A 94 1.80 -7.18 -10.86
C ALA A 94 2.23 -6.90 -9.40
N SER A 95 2.85 -5.76 -9.14
CA SER A 95 3.18 -5.33 -7.77
C SER A 95 1.96 -4.89 -6.94
N ARG A 96 0.83 -4.55 -7.59
CA ARG A 96 -0.44 -4.18 -6.93
C ARG A 96 -1.38 -5.37 -6.75
N ASP A 97 -1.32 -6.37 -7.64
CA ASP A 97 -2.17 -7.57 -7.59
C ASP A 97 -1.91 -8.48 -6.37
N ASN A 98 -0.82 -8.26 -5.65
CA ASN A 98 -0.58 -8.91 -4.35
C ASN A 98 -1.40 -8.28 -3.19
N ASN A 99 -2.20 -7.24 -3.42
CA ASN A 99 -3.12 -6.71 -2.43
C ASN A 99 -4.47 -7.42 -2.57
N GLU A 100 -4.81 -8.19 -1.56
CA GLU A 100 -6.02 -9.03 -1.36
C GLU A 100 -7.38 -8.30 -1.48
N SER A 101 -7.43 -7.11 -2.07
CA SER A 101 -8.68 -6.37 -2.30
C SER A 101 -9.66 -7.10 -3.22
N MET A 102 -9.21 -8.12 -3.97
CA MET A 102 -10.10 -8.96 -4.79
C MET A 102 -10.89 -10.00 -3.98
N ALA A 103 -10.43 -10.38 -2.79
CA ALA A 103 -11.19 -11.26 -1.89
C ALA A 103 -12.51 -10.60 -1.43
N SER A 104 -12.53 -9.27 -1.34
CA SER A 104 -13.71 -8.50 -0.94
C SER A 104 -14.85 -8.48 -1.97
N GLN A 105 -14.64 -8.97 -3.18
CA GLN A 105 -15.68 -8.99 -4.25
C GLN A 105 -16.34 -10.35 -4.46
N LYS A 106 -16.04 -11.35 -3.61
CA LYS A 106 -16.63 -12.70 -3.77
C LYS A 106 -18.08 -12.71 -3.30
N PRO A 107 -19.01 -13.29 -4.10
CA PRO A 107 -20.45 -13.19 -3.84
C PRO A 107 -20.88 -13.73 -2.47
N ASP A 108 -20.30 -14.86 -2.03
CA ASP A 108 -20.67 -15.49 -0.75
C ASP A 108 -20.25 -14.62 0.45
N LEU A 109 -19.06 -13.99 0.40
CA LEU A 109 -18.61 -13.05 1.42
C LEU A 109 -19.44 -11.77 1.43
N MET A 110 -19.85 -11.27 0.26
CA MET A 110 -20.73 -10.09 0.16
C MET A 110 -22.13 -10.38 0.69
N ALA A 111 -22.63 -11.61 0.52
CA ALA A 111 -23.93 -12.02 1.02
C ALA A 111 -23.94 -12.34 2.53
N PHE A 112 -22.76 -12.49 3.15
CA PHE A 112 -22.65 -12.80 4.57
C PHE A 112 -22.86 -11.55 5.42
N VAL A 113 -23.96 -11.50 6.17
CA VAL A 113 -24.39 -10.31 6.95
C VAL A 113 -24.50 -10.57 8.46
N GLU A 114 -24.21 -11.79 8.92
CA GLU A 114 -24.24 -12.10 10.34
C GLU A 114 -23.24 -11.21 11.11
N PRO A 115 -23.66 -10.60 12.24
CA PRO A 115 -22.80 -9.68 12.97
C PRO A 115 -21.65 -10.38 13.68
N SER A 116 -20.49 -9.75 13.72
CA SER A 116 -19.31 -10.13 14.50
C SER A 116 -18.96 -9.00 15.47
N THR A 117 -18.70 -9.34 16.73
CA THR A 117 -18.35 -8.36 17.78
C THR A 117 -16.84 -8.39 18.04
N PHE A 118 -16.20 -7.24 17.85
CA PHE A 118 -14.79 -7.06 18.21
C PHE A 118 -14.65 -6.62 19.66
N VAL A 119 -13.80 -7.30 20.44
CA VAL A 119 -13.53 -7.01 21.86
C VAL A 119 -12.08 -6.60 22.02
N PHE A 120 -11.82 -5.30 22.04
CA PHE A 120 -10.47 -4.74 22.03
C PHE A 120 -9.66 -5.04 23.31
N ASP A 121 -10.32 -4.98 24.49
CA ASP A 121 -9.64 -5.04 25.79
C ASP A 121 -9.22 -6.44 26.22
N LEU A 122 -9.64 -7.47 25.48
CA LEU A 122 -9.32 -8.86 25.80
C LEU A 122 -8.28 -9.43 24.83
N THR A 123 -7.40 -10.23 25.37
CA THR A 123 -6.37 -10.96 24.59
C THR A 123 -6.80 -12.38 24.25
N SER A 124 -7.85 -12.86 24.88
CA SER A 124 -8.47 -14.16 24.61
C SER A 124 -9.96 -14.14 24.93
N VAL A 125 -10.79 -14.74 24.06
CA VAL A 125 -12.24 -14.88 24.25
C VAL A 125 -12.72 -16.23 23.70
N GLN A 126 -13.91 -16.66 24.13
CA GLN A 126 -14.64 -17.73 23.46
C GLN A 126 -15.41 -17.12 22.28
N GLY A 127 -15.23 -17.69 21.09
CA GLY A 127 -15.93 -17.30 19.89
C GLY A 127 -16.50 -18.48 19.15
N LYS A 128 -17.73 -18.34 18.63
CA LYS A 128 -18.41 -19.34 17.81
C LYS A 128 -18.16 -19.05 16.34
N ALA A 129 -17.75 -20.04 15.55
CA ALA A 129 -17.59 -19.94 14.11
C ALA A 129 -18.96 -19.81 13.44
N ILE A 130 -19.26 -18.63 12.91
CA ILE A 130 -20.53 -18.28 12.25
C ILE A 130 -20.44 -18.27 10.73
N GLY A 131 -19.25 -18.16 10.16
CA GLY A 131 -19.00 -18.23 8.74
C GLY A 131 -17.68 -18.89 8.43
N LEU A 132 -17.67 -19.86 7.50
CA LEU A 132 -16.47 -20.52 7.00
C LEU A 132 -16.40 -20.33 5.49
N PHE A 133 -15.20 -20.00 5.00
CA PHE A 133 -14.97 -19.78 3.57
C PHE A 133 -13.63 -20.39 3.16
N LYS A 134 -13.58 -20.85 1.92
CA LYS A 134 -12.35 -21.28 1.26
C LYS A 134 -12.20 -20.52 -0.04
N ASP A 135 -11.18 -19.72 -0.14
CA ASP A 135 -11.01 -18.77 -1.24
C ASP A 135 -12.26 -17.89 -1.45
N GLY A 136 -12.93 -17.49 -0.35
CA GLY A 136 -14.13 -16.67 -0.32
C GLY A 136 -15.42 -17.37 -0.78
N VAL A 137 -15.41 -18.67 -1.01
CA VAL A 137 -16.59 -19.52 -1.25
C VAL A 137 -17.01 -20.16 0.06
N LYS A 138 -18.29 -20.08 0.40
CA LYS A 138 -18.83 -20.64 1.65
C LYS A 138 -18.63 -22.15 1.72
N THR A 139 -18.20 -22.63 2.88
CA THR A 139 -18.01 -24.07 3.19
C THR A 139 -18.55 -24.39 4.58
N ASP A 140 -18.72 -25.65 4.88
CA ASP A 140 -19.15 -26.12 6.21
C ASP A 140 -17.97 -26.67 7.04
N GLU A 141 -16.79 -26.86 6.41
CA GLU A 141 -15.59 -27.41 7.06
C GLU A 141 -14.31 -26.79 6.47
N ILE A 142 -13.30 -26.60 7.33
CA ILE A 142 -11.91 -26.22 6.97
C ILE A 142 -10.97 -27.24 7.62
N THR A 143 -10.17 -27.93 6.81
CA THR A 143 -9.21 -28.96 7.23
C THR A 143 -7.74 -28.57 7.03
N ASP A 144 -7.45 -27.49 6.28
CA ASP A 144 -6.10 -26.99 5.98
C ASP A 144 -6.07 -25.46 6.12
N LYS A 145 -6.42 -24.75 5.06
CA LYS A 145 -6.46 -23.27 5.03
C LYS A 145 -7.84 -22.77 4.67
N GLY A 146 -8.19 -21.62 5.22
CA GLY A 146 -9.47 -20.98 4.91
C GLY A 146 -9.66 -19.67 5.69
N GLU A 147 -10.85 -19.12 5.56
CA GLU A 147 -11.27 -17.90 6.23
C GLU A 147 -12.42 -18.21 7.20
N VAL A 148 -12.33 -17.72 8.43
CA VAL A 148 -13.33 -17.93 9.49
C VAL A 148 -13.82 -16.59 10.02
N ILE A 149 -15.13 -16.45 10.15
CA ILE A 149 -15.76 -15.33 10.86
C ILE A 149 -16.37 -15.88 12.15
N PHE A 150 -16.06 -15.22 13.27
CA PHE A 150 -16.61 -15.54 14.58
C PHE A 150 -17.64 -14.50 15.03
N ASP A 151 -18.58 -14.92 15.86
CA ASP A 151 -19.58 -14.03 16.49
C ASP A 151 -18.90 -13.00 17.42
N THR A 152 -17.81 -13.41 18.09
CA THR A 152 -17.01 -12.58 18.99
C THR A 152 -15.52 -12.85 18.77
N THR A 153 -14.69 -11.82 18.72
CA THR A 153 -13.25 -11.96 18.49
C THR A 153 -12.43 -10.87 19.17
N PRO A 154 -11.20 -11.19 19.70
CA PRO A 154 -10.24 -10.23 20.19
C PRO A 154 -9.24 -9.78 19.09
N PHE A 155 -9.32 -10.38 17.88
CA PHE A 155 -8.40 -10.11 16.78
C PHE A 155 -8.74 -8.81 16.07
N TYR A 156 -7.82 -7.87 16.02
CA TYR A 156 -7.93 -6.63 15.26
C TYR A 156 -7.81 -6.93 13.76
N ALA A 157 -8.76 -6.50 12.98
CA ALA A 157 -8.68 -6.59 11.52
C ALA A 157 -7.87 -5.43 10.95
N GLU A 158 -7.07 -5.70 9.93
CA GLU A 158 -6.26 -4.69 9.26
C GLU A 158 -7.08 -3.46 8.87
N MET A 159 -6.65 -2.31 9.35
CA MET A 159 -7.30 -1.03 9.09
C MET A 159 -6.37 0.14 9.39
N GLY A 160 -6.48 1.23 8.62
CA GLY A 160 -5.73 2.46 8.88
C GLY A 160 -4.21 2.32 8.76
N GLY A 161 -3.74 1.34 7.97
CA GLY A 161 -2.31 1.05 7.80
C GLY A 161 -1.71 0.15 8.88
N GLN A 162 -2.47 -0.20 9.92
CA GLN A 162 -2.05 -1.19 10.91
C GLN A 162 -2.39 -2.59 10.42
N CYS A 163 -1.41 -3.50 10.45
CA CYS A 163 -1.62 -4.91 10.08
C CYS A 163 -2.59 -5.61 11.05
N GLY A 164 -3.24 -6.66 10.57
CA GLY A 164 -4.13 -7.50 11.35
C GLY A 164 -3.39 -8.33 12.41
N ASP A 165 -4.12 -8.72 13.44
CA ASP A 165 -3.58 -9.61 14.46
C ASP A 165 -3.38 -11.03 13.96
N THR A 166 -2.47 -11.70 14.62
CA THR A 166 -2.19 -13.13 14.49
C THR A 166 -2.32 -13.82 15.86
N GLY A 167 -2.46 -15.14 15.86
CA GLY A 167 -2.57 -15.90 17.10
C GLY A 167 -3.02 -17.33 16.89
N SER A 168 -3.84 -17.88 17.79
CA SER A 168 -4.34 -19.26 17.73
C SER A 168 -5.84 -19.35 17.98
N LEU A 169 -6.40 -20.46 17.49
CA LEU A 169 -7.74 -20.96 17.75
C LEU A 169 -7.62 -22.35 18.33
N ASP A 170 -8.19 -22.57 19.51
CA ASP A 170 -8.06 -23.83 20.22
C ASP A 170 -9.41 -24.31 20.75
N ASN A 171 -9.71 -25.60 20.57
CA ASN A 171 -10.74 -26.33 21.29
C ASN A 171 -10.24 -27.73 21.64
N GLU A 172 -11.11 -28.63 22.12
CA GLU A 172 -10.73 -29.96 22.57
C GLU A 172 -10.13 -30.86 21.48
N THR A 173 -10.47 -30.62 20.22
CA THR A 173 -10.12 -31.51 19.09
C THR A 173 -9.34 -30.80 17.99
N THR A 174 -9.29 -29.47 18.01
CA THR A 174 -8.76 -28.68 16.88
C THR A 174 -7.82 -27.60 17.38
N HIS A 175 -6.67 -27.51 16.72
CA HIS A 175 -5.70 -26.41 16.85
C HIS A 175 -5.45 -25.77 15.49
N ALA A 176 -5.59 -24.44 15.39
CA ALA A 176 -5.29 -23.70 14.19
C ALA A 176 -4.57 -22.37 14.49
N ASN A 177 -3.69 -21.97 13.61
CA ASN A 177 -3.06 -20.65 13.66
C ASN A 177 -3.89 -19.63 12.88
N VAL A 178 -4.07 -18.44 13.44
CA VAL A 178 -4.53 -17.26 12.71
C VAL A 178 -3.30 -16.54 12.17
N VAL A 179 -3.15 -16.51 10.86
CA VAL A 179 -1.98 -15.94 10.18
C VAL A 179 -2.19 -14.49 9.78
N ASN A 180 -3.45 -14.06 9.64
CA ASN A 180 -3.84 -12.67 9.39
C ASN A 180 -5.31 -12.45 9.76
N THR A 181 -5.71 -11.20 9.97
CA THR A 181 -7.11 -10.80 10.18
C THR A 181 -7.44 -9.59 9.34
N LEU A 182 -8.43 -9.71 8.46
CA LEU A 182 -8.88 -8.64 7.56
C LEU A 182 -10.36 -8.31 7.81
N ASN A 183 -10.81 -7.17 7.29
CA ASN A 183 -12.24 -6.87 7.27
C ASN A 183 -12.92 -7.58 6.09
N ALA A 184 -13.98 -8.34 6.38
CA ALA A 184 -14.92 -8.81 5.36
C ALA A 184 -15.73 -7.62 4.77
N PRO A 185 -16.39 -7.78 3.61
CA PRO A 185 -17.15 -6.71 2.96
C PRO A 185 -18.16 -6.01 3.87
N ASN A 186 -18.81 -6.74 4.77
CA ASN A 186 -19.81 -6.22 5.72
C ASN A 186 -19.20 -5.92 7.11
N LYS A 187 -17.88 -5.65 7.17
CA LYS A 187 -17.12 -5.21 8.34
C LYS A 187 -16.96 -6.25 9.46
N GLN A 188 -17.26 -7.53 9.22
CA GLN A 188 -16.89 -8.58 10.14
C GLN A 188 -15.37 -8.77 10.12
N HIS A 189 -14.80 -9.19 11.27
CA HIS A 189 -13.40 -9.59 11.33
C HIS A 189 -13.26 -11.00 10.78
N MET A 190 -12.57 -11.14 9.66
CA MET A 190 -12.33 -12.39 8.95
C MET A 190 -10.90 -12.89 9.23
N HIS A 191 -10.80 -14.08 9.82
CA HIS A 191 -9.56 -14.69 10.25
C HIS A 191 -9.05 -15.65 9.18
N PHE A 192 -7.85 -15.40 8.65
CA PHE A 192 -7.16 -16.35 7.78
C PHE A 192 -6.48 -17.39 8.64
N VAL A 193 -6.91 -18.63 8.51
CA VAL A 193 -6.48 -19.73 9.39
C VAL A 193 -5.68 -20.79 8.64
N GLU A 194 -4.73 -21.40 9.38
CA GLU A 194 -4.04 -22.63 9.00
C GLU A 194 -4.30 -23.68 10.08
N VAL A 195 -5.10 -24.70 9.76
CA VAL A 195 -5.39 -25.82 10.66
C VAL A 195 -4.12 -26.68 10.81
N LYS A 196 -3.72 -26.92 12.06
CA LYS A 196 -2.57 -27.75 12.38
C LYS A 196 -3.00 -29.12 12.90
N GLU A 197 -4.16 -29.20 13.55
CA GLU A 197 -4.71 -30.41 14.10
C GLU A 197 -6.25 -30.34 14.06
N GLY A 198 -6.93 -31.43 13.70
CA GLY A 198 -8.38 -31.50 13.61
C GLY A 198 -8.99 -30.82 12.38
N ALA A 199 -10.18 -30.28 12.54
CA ALA A 199 -10.93 -29.52 11.53
C ALA A 199 -11.82 -28.47 12.19
N ILE A 200 -12.13 -27.39 11.48
CA ILE A 200 -13.05 -26.35 11.94
C ILE A 200 -14.38 -26.57 11.25
N HIS A 201 -15.47 -26.71 12.01
CA HIS A 201 -16.83 -26.83 11.49
C HIS A 201 -17.67 -25.61 11.82
N LEU A 202 -18.66 -25.36 10.99
CA LEU A 202 -19.61 -24.28 11.23
C LEU A 202 -20.35 -24.52 12.55
N GLY A 203 -20.33 -23.54 13.43
CA GLY A 203 -20.96 -23.62 14.75
C GLY A 203 -20.04 -24.08 15.89
N ASP A 204 -18.81 -24.51 15.60
CA ASP A 204 -17.81 -24.83 16.62
C ASP A 204 -17.45 -23.62 17.45
N THR A 205 -17.14 -23.85 18.72
CA THR A 205 -16.67 -22.82 19.63
C THR A 205 -15.18 -23.01 19.91
N PHE A 206 -14.42 -21.93 19.85
CA PHE A 206 -12.99 -21.90 20.06
C PHE A 206 -12.60 -20.89 21.13
N THR A 207 -11.51 -21.16 21.83
CA THR A 207 -10.75 -20.14 22.52
C THR A 207 -9.88 -19.42 21.49
N LEU A 208 -10.18 -18.16 21.23
CA LEU A 208 -9.44 -17.29 20.33
C LEU A 208 -8.41 -16.52 21.12
N SER A 209 -7.13 -16.67 20.82
CA SER A 209 -6.04 -16.03 21.54
C SER A 209 -5.10 -15.29 20.60
N ILE A 210 -4.94 -13.97 20.81
CA ILE A 210 -4.01 -13.15 20.02
C ILE A 210 -2.58 -13.34 20.46
N ASP A 211 -1.62 -13.14 19.55
CA ASP A 211 -0.20 -12.98 19.88
C ASP A 211 0.00 -11.63 20.61
N GLN A 212 0.03 -11.68 21.94
CA GLN A 212 0.14 -10.50 22.78
C GLN A 212 1.46 -9.74 22.59
N GLN A 213 2.55 -10.47 22.33
CA GLN A 213 3.86 -9.84 22.11
C GLN A 213 3.84 -9.03 20.82
N LYS A 214 3.36 -9.62 19.75
CA LYS A 214 3.21 -8.95 18.45
C LYS A 214 2.26 -7.76 18.55
N ARG A 215 1.08 -7.91 19.19
CA ARG A 215 0.13 -6.81 19.41
C ARG A 215 0.77 -5.63 20.15
N ARG A 216 1.59 -5.89 21.20
CA ARG A 216 2.30 -4.82 21.93
C ARG A 216 3.28 -4.06 21.05
N GLN A 217 4.03 -4.75 20.21
CA GLN A 217 4.96 -4.12 19.28
C GLN A 217 4.23 -3.26 18.24
N ILE A 218 3.14 -3.79 17.66
CA ILE A 218 2.30 -3.08 16.71
C ILE A 218 1.71 -1.81 17.35
N THR A 219 1.14 -1.90 18.55
CA THR A 219 0.56 -0.73 19.23
C THR A 219 1.60 0.32 19.62
N ALA A 220 2.82 -0.11 19.97
CA ALA A 220 3.94 0.81 20.22
C ALA A 220 4.33 1.55 18.92
N ASN A 221 4.47 0.83 17.82
CA ASN A 221 4.78 1.42 16.51
C ASN A 221 3.65 2.34 16.00
N HIS A 222 2.39 1.97 16.24
CA HIS A 222 1.25 2.83 15.91
C HIS A 222 1.31 4.15 16.69
N SER A 223 1.55 4.10 18.00
CA SER A 223 1.72 5.29 18.83
C SER A 223 2.93 6.12 18.39
N ALA A 224 4.05 5.47 18.06
CA ALA A 224 5.24 6.13 17.53
C ALA A 224 4.97 6.86 16.20
N THR A 225 4.07 6.34 15.35
CA THR A 225 3.66 7.01 14.12
C THR A 225 2.97 8.35 14.38
N HIS A 226 2.11 8.44 15.39
CA HIS A 226 1.49 9.71 15.79
C HIS A 226 2.50 10.71 16.36
N ILE A 227 3.46 10.23 17.16
CA ILE A 227 4.54 11.07 17.70
C ILE A 227 5.41 11.59 16.55
N LEU A 228 5.75 10.73 15.59
CA LEU A 228 6.52 11.10 14.39
C LEU A 228 5.79 12.17 13.58
N GLN A 229 4.49 11.99 13.33
CA GLN A 229 3.69 12.99 12.63
C GLN A 229 3.74 14.35 13.33
N LYS A 230 3.59 14.36 14.65
CA LYS A 230 3.63 15.62 15.43
C LYS A 230 5.01 16.27 15.39
N ALA A 231 6.08 15.50 15.54
CA ALA A 231 7.45 15.99 15.43
C ALA A 231 7.73 16.59 14.04
N LEU A 232 7.29 15.92 12.97
CA LEU A 232 7.41 16.43 11.61
C LEU A 232 6.64 17.75 11.41
N GLN A 233 5.44 17.88 11.99
CA GLN A 233 4.68 19.13 11.94
C GLN A 233 5.38 20.27 12.70
N GLU A 234 5.97 20.00 13.84
CA GLU A 234 6.71 21.00 14.63
C GLU A 234 8.00 21.44 13.95
N THR A 235 8.69 20.53 13.25
CA THR A 235 9.97 20.79 12.60
C THR A 235 9.81 21.38 11.19
N LEU A 236 8.86 20.85 10.39
CA LEU A 236 8.71 21.17 8.97
C LEU A 236 7.51 22.08 8.68
N GLY A 237 6.54 22.16 9.60
CA GLY A 237 5.36 23.03 9.50
C GLY A 237 4.04 22.29 9.37
N ASP A 238 2.94 23.03 9.58
CA ASP A 238 1.56 22.51 9.65
C ASP A 238 1.03 21.92 8.33
N HIS A 239 1.74 22.08 7.22
CA HIS A 239 1.39 21.48 5.92
C HIS A 239 1.63 19.97 5.88
N ILE A 240 2.37 19.42 6.85
CA ILE A 240 2.61 17.99 6.93
C ILE A 240 1.30 17.26 7.22
N SER A 241 0.87 16.44 6.28
CA SER A 241 -0.30 15.58 6.40
C SER A 241 0.02 14.17 5.93
N GLN A 242 -0.66 13.20 6.52
CA GLN A 242 -0.50 11.79 6.16
C GLN A 242 -0.98 11.55 4.72
N ALA A 243 -0.11 10.98 3.90
CA ALA A 243 -0.42 10.48 2.56
C ALA A 243 -0.63 8.95 2.58
N GLY A 244 0.07 8.24 3.46
CA GLY A 244 -0.05 6.81 3.67
C GLY A 244 0.58 6.40 4.99
N SER A 245 0.25 5.18 5.45
CA SER A 245 0.82 4.60 6.67
C SER A 245 0.87 3.08 6.55
N TYR A 246 1.89 2.48 7.13
CA TYR A 246 1.98 1.05 7.36
C TYR A 246 2.63 0.80 8.72
N VAL A 247 2.03 -0.09 9.52
CA VAL A 247 2.49 -0.40 10.87
C VAL A 247 2.40 -1.90 11.12
N ASP A 248 3.53 -2.54 11.40
CA ASP A 248 3.63 -3.92 11.87
C ASP A 248 4.45 -4.03 13.16
N ASP A 249 4.81 -5.25 13.55
CA ASP A 249 5.59 -5.52 14.76
C ASP A 249 7.08 -5.09 14.66
N LYS A 250 7.59 -4.81 13.47
CA LYS A 250 9.01 -4.52 13.22
C LYS A 250 9.25 -3.10 12.76
N VAL A 251 8.35 -2.57 11.94
CA VAL A 251 8.53 -1.28 11.29
C VAL A 251 7.25 -0.46 11.31
N LEU A 252 7.42 0.84 11.27
CA LEU A 252 6.41 1.80 10.85
C LEU A 252 6.87 2.50 9.58
N ARG A 253 5.94 2.76 8.66
CA ARG A 253 6.14 3.64 7.51
C ARG A 253 5.10 4.74 7.59
N PHE A 254 5.55 5.96 7.46
CA PHE A 254 4.70 7.13 7.43
C PHE A 254 5.01 7.95 6.18
N ASP A 255 4.12 7.89 5.20
CA ASP A 255 4.21 8.66 3.97
C ASP A 255 3.49 9.99 4.20
N PHE A 256 4.15 11.11 3.94
CA PHE A 256 3.61 12.44 4.24
C PHE A 256 3.87 13.43 3.12
N THR A 257 3.06 14.48 3.08
CA THR A 257 3.18 15.55 2.10
C THR A 257 4.29 16.51 2.50
N HIS A 258 5.30 16.65 1.65
CA HIS A 258 6.33 17.68 1.79
C HIS A 258 6.89 18.02 0.41
N PHE A 259 7.26 19.27 0.21
CA PHE A 259 7.60 19.81 -1.10
C PHE A 259 9.10 19.90 -1.36
N GLU A 260 9.94 19.49 -0.40
CA GLU A 260 11.39 19.48 -0.57
C GLU A 260 12.04 18.33 0.19
N LYS A 261 13.31 18.05 -0.17
CA LYS A 261 14.09 17.03 0.53
C LYS A 261 14.44 17.54 1.93
N ILE A 262 14.18 16.73 2.96
CA ILE A 262 14.60 17.03 4.33
C ILE A 262 16.12 17.05 4.40
N SER A 263 16.70 18.10 4.98
CA SER A 263 18.15 18.21 5.14
C SER A 263 18.69 17.21 6.19
N ALA A 264 19.98 16.90 6.11
CA ALA A 264 20.61 15.99 7.06
C ALA A 264 20.65 16.57 8.49
N GLU A 265 20.63 17.89 8.62
CA GLU A 265 20.58 18.62 9.89
C GLU A 265 19.19 18.41 10.53
N LEU A 266 18.11 18.66 9.79
CA LEU A 266 16.72 18.49 10.26
C LEU A 266 16.37 17.04 10.59
N LEU A 267 17.02 16.06 9.94
CA LEU A 267 16.83 14.64 10.28
C LEU A 267 17.46 14.22 11.60
N LYS A 268 18.32 15.03 12.19
CA LYS A 268 18.98 14.77 13.49
C LYS A 268 18.27 15.45 14.65
N GLU A 269 17.46 16.43 14.37
CA GLU A 269 16.61 17.13 15.32
C GLU A 269 15.37 16.32 15.67
#